data_5702639b77cd397f9143247312b9fca5
#
_entry.id   5702639b77cd397f9143247312b9fca5
#
_cell.length_a   1.000
_cell.length_b   1.000
_cell.length_c   1.000
_cell.angle_alpha   90.00
_cell.angle_beta   90.00
_cell.angle_gamma   90.00
#
_symmetry.space_group_name_H-M   'P 1'
#
loop_
_entity.id
_entity.type
_entity.pdbx_description
1 polymer ?
#
loop_
_entity_poly.entity_id
_entity_poly.type
_entity_poly.pdbx_seq_one_letter_code
_entity_poly.pdbx_strand_id
1 'polypeptide(L)'
;VLMVLSGSGVALAQDRPVIDGPPPPVAPASISRDASGRATLRAHRVREAMRADGRLDEPVYQQIQPIGDFVQFEPVNGAPATEKTEVWILFDDDNLYVGGKAYDRSPERWVLNEMRRDIPNVSANESVGFSIDTFHDKRNGFLFEVNALGGFLDAQVTNEGFPPNQNWNAVFDVQVGRFEGGWTFEWRIPFWALRYQPGKEQVWGFNMRRVVRYKNEESHIVPIPASMGQRRGLMQISLNAPLVGIEAPPHGPR
;
A
#
# COMPACT_ATOMS: atom_id res chain seq x y z
N VAL A 1 -38.66 -18.46 48.94
CA VAL A 1 -38.15 -19.02 47.69
C VAL A 1 -37.66 -17.87 46.83
N LEU A 2 -36.35 -17.73 46.77
CA LEU A 2 -35.69 -16.68 45.95
C LEU A 2 -35.29 -17.31 44.60
N MET A 3 -35.90 -16.83 43.54
CA MET A 3 -35.58 -17.31 42.19
C MET A 3 -34.45 -16.42 41.61
N VAL A 4 -33.26 -16.97 41.46
CA VAL A 4 -32.12 -16.32 40.80
C VAL A 4 -32.26 -16.55 39.31
N LEU A 5 -32.59 -15.50 38.54
CA LEU A 5 -32.52 -15.50 37.07
C LEU A 5 -31.09 -15.30 36.63
N SER A 6 -30.45 -16.37 36.17
CA SER A 6 -29.16 -16.33 35.47
C SER A 6 -29.38 -15.84 34.02
N GLY A 7 -29.09 -14.59 33.77
CA GLY A 7 -29.06 -14.03 32.43
C GLY A 7 -27.83 -14.52 31.68
N SER A 8 -27.99 -15.44 30.73
CA SER A 8 -26.97 -15.81 29.77
C SER A 8 -26.78 -14.66 28.78
N GLY A 9 -25.72 -13.88 28.97
CA GLY A 9 -25.29 -12.90 27.99
C GLY A 9 -24.82 -13.61 26.70
N VAL A 10 -25.59 -13.49 25.64
CA VAL A 10 -25.15 -13.88 24.30
C VAL A 10 -24.09 -12.85 23.88
N ALA A 11 -22.84 -13.23 23.96
CA ALA A 11 -21.77 -12.49 23.32
C ALA A 11 -22.03 -12.54 21.81
N LEU A 12 -22.39 -11.40 21.23
CA LEU A 12 -22.41 -11.24 19.78
C LEU A 12 -20.98 -11.53 19.28
N ALA A 13 -20.81 -12.64 18.59
CA ALA A 13 -19.60 -12.91 17.83
C ALA A 13 -19.45 -11.75 16.83
N GLN A 14 -18.45 -10.90 17.02
CA GLN A 14 -18.09 -9.92 16.01
C GLN A 14 -17.73 -10.73 14.76
N ASP A 15 -18.48 -10.55 13.67
CA ASP A 15 -18.16 -11.13 12.38
C ASP A 15 -16.73 -10.70 12.02
N ARG A 16 -15.80 -11.65 12.04
CA ARG A 16 -14.45 -11.40 11.58
C ARG A 16 -14.51 -11.09 10.09
N PRO A 17 -13.88 -10.01 9.64
CA PRO A 17 -13.89 -9.68 8.23
C PRO A 17 -13.34 -10.83 7.39
N VAL A 18 -14.03 -11.16 6.30
CA VAL A 18 -13.65 -12.24 5.41
C VAL A 18 -12.39 -11.83 4.64
N ILE A 19 -11.34 -12.63 4.75
CA ILE A 19 -10.09 -12.45 4.02
C ILE A 19 -10.17 -13.25 2.72
N ASP A 20 -10.29 -12.54 1.60
CA ASP A 20 -10.34 -13.13 0.27
C ASP A 20 -8.92 -13.25 -0.32
N GLY A 21 -8.17 -14.22 0.18
CA GLY A 21 -6.77 -14.45 -0.20
C GLY A 21 -6.18 -15.68 0.49
N PRO A 22 -4.90 -15.97 0.29
CA PRO A 22 -4.21 -17.01 1.04
C PRO A 22 -4.19 -16.68 2.55
N PRO A 23 -3.92 -17.68 3.41
CA PRO A 23 -3.84 -17.43 4.85
C PRO A 23 -2.90 -16.27 5.18
N PRO A 24 -3.27 -15.40 6.15
CA PRO A 24 -2.44 -14.28 6.54
C PRO A 24 -1.02 -14.69 6.94
N PRO A 25 0.01 -13.95 6.50
CA PRO A 25 1.38 -14.22 6.92
C PRO A 25 1.53 -14.00 8.43
N VAL A 26 2.43 -14.77 9.05
CA VAL A 26 2.77 -14.62 10.47
C VAL A 26 4.05 -13.81 10.58
N ALA A 27 4.06 -12.81 11.47
CA ALA A 27 5.25 -11.97 11.69
C ALA A 27 6.51 -12.83 11.97
N PRO A 28 7.68 -12.49 11.44
CA PRO A 28 8.03 -11.23 10.75
C PRO A 28 7.68 -11.17 9.27
N ALA A 29 7.02 -12.20 8.70
CA ALA A 29 6.62 -12.21 7.30
C ALA A 29 5.52 -11.18 7.03
N SER A 30 5.64 -10.47 5.90
CA SER A 30 4.73 -9.41 5.48
C SER A 30 3.81 -9.80 4.33
N ILE A 31 4.06 -10.96 3.68
CA ILE A 31 3.29 -11.44 2.55
C ILE A 31 3.17 -12.97 2.55
N SER A 32 2.01 -13.48 2.18
CA SER A 32 1.80 -14.85 1.75
C SER A 32 1.23 -14.86 0.33
N ARG A 33 1.58 -15.87 -0.47
CA ARG A 33 1.09 -16.05 -1.85
C ARG A 33 0.58 -17.46 -2.06
N ASP A 34 -0.42 -17.61 -2.90
CA ASP A 34 -0.85 -18.92 -3.41
C ASP A 34 -0.27 -19.19 -4.81
N ALA A 35 -0.53 -20.39 -5.33
CA ALA A 35 -0.04 -20.83 -6.64
C ALA A 35 -0.60 -20.01 -7.82
N SER A 36 -1.70 -19.27 -7.63
CA SER A 36 -2.29 -18.38 -8.64
C SER A 36 -1.72 -16.96 -8.59
N GLY A 37 -0.82 -16.67 -7.64
CA GLY A 37 -0.21 -15.35 -7.44
C GLY A 37 -1.07 -14.41 -6.59
N ARG A 38 -2.23 -14.83 -6.07
CA ARG A 38 -2.99 -14.04 -5.10
C ARG A 38 -2.16 -13.91 -3.82
N ALA A 39 -2.26 -12.75 -3.17
CA ALA A 39 -1.50 -12.45 -1.98
C ALA A 39 -2.40 -12.03 -0.83
N THR A 40 -1.93 -12.22 0.40
CA THR A 40 -2.40 -11.54 1.61
C THR A 40 -1.21 -10.85 2.24
N LEU A 41 -1.37 -9.58 2.58
CA LEU A 41 -0.34 -8.72 3.12
C LEU A 41 -0.59 -8.50 4.61
N ARG A 42 0.48 -8.20 5.36
CA ARG A 42 0.41 -7.81 6.76
C ARG A 42 1.09 -6.47 6.98
N ALA A 43 0.37 -5.57 7.65
CA ALA A 43 0.95 -4.40 8.28
C ALA A 43 1.47 -4.76 9.68
N HIS A 44 2.58 -4.16 10.07
CA HIS A 44 3.22 -4.42 11.35
C HIS A 44 3.16 -3.18 12.26
N ARG A 45 2.75 -3.40 13.51
CA ARG A 45 2.72 -2.34 14.51
C ARG A 45 4.13 -1.94 14.92
N VAL A 46 4.41 -0.64 14.93
CA VAL A 46 5.62 -0.06 15.49
C VAL A 46 5.33 0.59 16.83
N ARG A 47 6.30 0.56 17.73
CA ARG A 47 6.23 1.18 19.06
C ARG A 47 7.22 2.31 19.22
N GLU A 48 8.21 2.33 18.36
CA GLU A 48 9.23 3.37 18.30
C GLU A 48 8.75 4.53 17.43
N ALA A 49 9.26 5.73 17.69
CA ALA A 49 8.92 6.89 16.88
C ALA A 49 9.48 6.72 15.46
N MET A 50 8.59 6.77 14.47
CA MET A 50 8.93 6.74 13.05
C MET A 50 9.08 8.16 12.50
N ARG A 51 10.03 8.32 11.59
CA ARG A 51 10.25 9.57 10.86
C ARG A 51 10.14 9.31 9.37
N ALA A 52 9.22 9.94 8.70
CA ALA A 52 9.18 9.91 7.25
C ALA A 52 10.22 10.91 6.70
N ASP A 53 11.49 10.53 6.71
CA ASP A 53 12.60 11.35 6.22
C ASP A 53 13.31 10.74 4.99
N GLY A 54 12.81 9.61 4.50
CA GLY A 54 13.29 8.92 3.30
C GLY A 54 14.56 8.10 3.52
N ARG A 55 15.00 7.84 4.75
CA ARG A 55 16.24 7.09 5.04
C ARG A 55 16.04 5.61 5.30
N LEU A 56 14.92 5.21 5.89
CA LEU A 56 14.62 3.84 6.31
C LEU A 56 15.73 3.26 7.22
N ASP A 57 16.20 4.06 8.19
CA ASP A 57 17.26 3.67 9.11
C ASP A 57 16.74 3.21 10.48
N GLU A 58 15.44 3.24 10.71
CA GLU A 58 14.82 2.71 11.92
C GLU A 58 15.01 1.19 12.04
N PRO A 59 15.22 0.66 13.25
CA PRO A 59 15.48 -0.77 13.47
C PRO A 59 14.41 -1.70 12.92
N VAL A 60 13.15 -1.25 12.84
CA VAL A 60 12.02 -2.05 12.34
C VAL A 60 12.23 -2.54 10.90
N TYR A 61 12.88 -1.75 10.04
CA TYR A 61 13.18 -2.12 8.66
C TYR A 61 14.16 -3.30 8.53
N GLN A 62 14.90 -3.61 9.60
CA GLN A 62 15.79 -4.78 9.69
C GLN A 62 15.12 -5.99 10.35
N GLN A 63 14.07 -5.77 11.15
CA GLN A 63 13.39 -6.82 11.92
C GLN A 63 12.24 -7.46 11.16
N ILE A 64 11.60 -6.71 10.27
CA ILE A 64 10.44 -7.13 9.48
C ILE A 64 10.87 -7.47 8.07
N GLN A 65 10.41 -8.62 7.57
CA GLN A 65 10.66 -8.99 6.17
C GLN A 65 9.87 -8.07 5.23
N PRO A 66 10.51 -7.49 4.21
CA PRO A 66 9.80 -6.67 3.23
C PRO A 66 8.86 -7.50 2.36
N ILE A 67 7.86 -6.83 1.82
CA ILE A 67 7.09 -7.30 0.68
C ILE A 67 7.94 -7.10 -0.56
N GLY A 68 8.11 -8.15 -1.35
CA GLY A 68 8.91 -8.15 -2.59
C GLY A 68 8.21 -8.92 -3.71
N ASP A 69 9.03 -9.43 -4.64
CA ASP A 69 8.59 -10.29 -5.75
C ASP A 69 7.45 -9.66 -6.58
N PHE A 70 7.71 -8.43 -7.04
CA PHE A 70 6.81 -7.72 -7.94
C PHE A 70 6.73 -8.45 -9.28
N VAL A 71 5.53 -8.41 -9.87
CA VAL A 71 5.21 -9.07 -11.14
C VAL A 71 4.96 -8.00 -12.20
N GLN A 72 5.58 -8.14 -13.36
CA GLN A 72 5.41 -7.21 -14.48
C GLN A 72 3.97 -7.23 -14.99
N PHE A 73 3.44 -6.02 -15.16
CA PHE A 73 2.31 -5.78 -16.04
C PHE A 73 2.80 -5.53 -17.48
N GLU A 74 3.88 -4.76 -17.62
CA GLU A 74 4.58 -4.45 -18.87
C GLU A 74 6.11 -4.54 -18.66
N PRO A 75 6.88 -4.84 -19.71
CA PRO A 75 6.49 -5.24 -21.07
C PRO A 75 6.06 -6.70 -21.19
N VAL A 76 6.36 -7.56 -20.21
CA VAL A 76 6.07 -9.01 -20.26
C VAL A 76 5.12 -9.36 -19.12
N ASN A 77 3.81 -9.32 -19.39
CA ASN A 77 2.79 -9.58 -18.37
C ASN A 77 3.01 -10.93 -17.68
N GLY A 78 3.02 -10.91 -16.36
CA GLY A 78 3.22 -12.09 -15.51
C GLY A 78 4.68 -12.48 -15.27
N ALA A 79 5.67 -11.83 -15.92
CA ALA A 79 7.08 -12.08 -15.65
C ALA A 79 7.50 -11.43 -14.32
N PRO A 80 8.58 -11.91 -13.65
CA PRO A 80 9.17 -11.22 -12.52
C PRO A 80 9.67 -9.82 -12.91
N ALA A 81 9.57 -8.85 -12.00
CA ALA A 81 10.16 -7.53 -12.18
C ALA A 81 11.68 -7.62 -12.40
N THR A 82 12.22 -6.79 -13.31
CA THR A 82 13.67 -6.83 -13.61
C THR A 82 14.50 -6.06 -12.59
N GLU A 83 13.89 -5.12 -11.87
CA GLU A 83 14.51 -4.38 -10.77
C GLU A 83 13.76 -4.66 -9.47
N LYS A 84 14.52 -4.97 -8.41
CA LYS A 84 13.97 -5.32 -7.10
C LYS A 84 13.29 -4.11 -6.47
N THR A 85 12.15 -4.37 -5.84
CA THR A 85 11.47 -3.41 -4.96
C THR A 85 11.15 -4.09 -3.64
N GLU A 86 11.43 -3.42 -2.54
CA GLU A 86 11.12 -3.85 -1.18
C GLU A 86 10.19 -2.83 -0.53
N VAL A 87 9.13 -3.31 0.12
CA VAL A 87 8.09 -2.46 0.73
C VAL A 87 7.79 -2.95 2.14
N TRP A 88 7.64 -2.03 3.06
CA TRP A 88 7.15 -2.24 4.42
C TRP A 88 5.87 -1.45 4.63
N ILE A 89 4.88 -2.08 5.23
CA ILE A 89 3.64 -1.43 5.66
C ILE A 89 3.62 -1.50 7.18
N LEU A 90 3.74 -0.35 7.81
CA LEU A 90 3.87 -0.21 9.25
C LEU A 90 2.78 0.72 9.77
N PHE A 91 2.47 0.65 11.07
CA PHE A 91 1.54 1.57 11.70
C PHE A 91 1.84 1.76 13.18
N ASP A 92 1.49 2.92 13.69
CA ASP A 92 1.43 3.24 15.13
C ASP A 92 -0.01 3.53 15.57
N ASP A 93 -0.21 4.27 16.63
CA ASP A 93 -1.55 4.62 17.11
C ASP A 93 -2.20 5.72 16.27
N ASP A 94 -1.43 6.51 15.54
CA ASP A 94 -1.90 7.69 14.83
C ASP A 94 -1.76 7.61 13.31
N ASN A 95 -0.79 6.82 12.82
CA ASN A 95 -0.37 6.88 11.42
C ASN A 95 -0.20 5.50 10.79
N LEU A 96 -0.46 5.44 9.49
CA LEU A 96 0.01 4.41 8.57
C LEU A 96 1.32 4.88 7.93
N TYR A 97 2.30 4.00 7.83
CA TYR A 97 3.58 4.22 7.14
C TYR A 97 3.72 3.23 6.00
N VAL A 98 4.09 3.72 4.81
CA VAL A 98 4.45 2.89 3.66
C VAL A 98 5.84 3.31 3.23
N GLY A 99 6.83 2.49 3.56
CA GLY A 99 8.23 2.75 3.23
C GLY A 99 8.79 1.69 2.30
N GLY A 100 9.84 2.04 1.52
CA GLY A 100 10.45 1.04 0.66
C GLY A 100 11.72 1.46 -0.05
N LYS A 101 12.37 0.45 -0.64
CA LYS A 101 13.59 0.59 -1.44
C LYS A 101 13.30 0.16 -2.87
N ALA A 102 13.56 1.04 -3.79
CA ALA A 102 13.47 0.81 -5.22
C ALA A 102 14.90 0.68 -5.77
N TYR A 103 15.36 -0.57 -5.91
CA TYR A 103 16.68 -0.86 -6.46
C TYR A 103 16.71 -0.61 -7.95
N ASP A 104 17.88 -0.25 -8.48
CA ASP A 104 18.10 -0.06 -9.90
C ASP A 104 19.60 -0.22 -10.21
N ARG A 105 19.91 -1.01 -11.23
CA ARG A 105 21.30 -1.27 -11.67
C ARG A 105 21.86 -0.17 -12.57
N SER A 106 21.03 0.75 -13.03
CA SER A 106 21.40 1.80 -13.98
C SER A 106 20.79 3.15 -13.60
N PRO A 107 21.09 3.68 -12.39
CA PRO A 107 20.49 4.92 -11.91
C PRO A 107 20.80 6.15 -12.78
N GLU A 108 21.87 6.09 -13.59
CA GLU A 108 22.22 7.12 -14.58
C GLU A 108 21.21 7.24 -15.74
N ARG A 109 20.33 6.25 -15.90
CA ARG A 109 19.29 6.20 -16.93
C ARG A 109 17.92 6.66 -16.46
N TRP A 110 17.78 7.01 -15.20
CA TRP A 110 16.49 7.43 -14.66
C TRP A 110 15.88 8.60 -15.41
N VAL A 111 14.59 8.49 -15.67
CA VAL A 111 13.79 9.58 -16.23
C VAL A 111 13.20 10.37 -15.09
N LEU A 112 13.67 11.61 -14.93
CA LEU A 112 13.36 12.49 -13.80
C LEU A 112 13.04 13.89 -14.32
N ASN A 113 11.76 14.22 -14.51
CA ASN A 113 11.36 15.44 -15.20
C ASN A 113 10.54 16.41 -14.33
N GLU A 114 10.01 15.97 -13.18
CA GLU A 114 9.00 16.75 -12.47
C GLU A 114 9.12 16.57 -10.95
N MET A 115 9.00 17.67 -10.20
CA MET A 115 9.11 17.69 -8.73
C MET A 115 7.89 18.27 -8.02
N ARG A 116 6.88 18.74 -8.77
CA ARG A 116 5.73 19.41 -8.16
C ARG A 116 4.78 18.43 -7.47
N ARG A 117 3.90 18.96 -6.64
CA ARG A 117 2.68 18.31 -6.20
C ARG A 117 1.67 18.24 -7.35
N ASP A 118 0.76 17.28 -7.29
CA ASP A 118 -0.34 17.09 -8.23
C ASP A 118 0.12 16.93 -9.70
N ILE A 119 1.17 16.13 -9.88
CA ILE A 119 1.70 15.82 -11.21
C ILE A 119 0.65 14.99 -11.97
N PRO A 120 0.17 15.44 -13.15
CA PRO A 120 -0.86 14.71 -13.90
C PRO A 120 -0.44 13.30 -14.33
N ASN A 121 0.86 13.04 -14.43
CA ASN A 121 1.41 11.75 -14.84
C ASN A 121 2.73 11.45 -14.12
N VAL A 122 2.62 10.99 -12.87
CA VAL A 122 3.78 10.58 -12.06
C VAL A 122 4.56 9.47 -12.75
N SER A 123 3.87 8.53 -13.40
CA SER A 123 4.47 7.39 -14.10
C SER A 123 5.25 7.74 -15.38
N ALA A 124 5.28 9.02 -15.80
CA ALA A 124 6.24 9.47 -16.79
C ALA A 124 7.68 9.56 -16.27
N ASN A 125 7.87 9.32 -14.97
CA ASN A 125 9.14 9.31 -14.27
C ASN A 125 9.40 7.95 -13.63
N GLU A 126 10.64 7.74 -13.13
CA GLU A 126 10.92 6.69 -12.15
C GLU A 126 10.03 6.90 -10.94
N SER A 127 9.12 5.98 -10.66
CA SER A 127 8.09 6.21 -9.67
C SER A 127 7.60 4.95 -8.99
N VAL A 128 7.00 5.13 -7.84
CA VAL A 128 6.18 4.13 -7.15
C VAL A 128 4.84 4.74 -6.78
N GLY A 129 3.85 3.90 -6.59
CA GLY A 129 2.56 4.32 -6.07
C GLY A 129 1.78 3.13 -5.56
N PHE A 130 0.79 3.39 -4.72
CA PHE A 130 -0.08 2.36 -4.19
C PHE A 130 -1.53 2.81 -4.16
N SER A 131 -2.42 1.84 -4.25
CA SER A 131 -3.84 2.01 -3.96
C SER A 131 -4.18 1.32 -2.64
N ILE A 132 -5.08 1.94 -1.88
CA ILE A 132 -5.55 1.42 -0.61
C ILE A 132 -7.08 1.51 -0.52
N ASP A 133 -7.73 0.38 -0.27
CA ASP A 133 -9.17 0.26 -0.06
C ASP A 133 -9.43 0.06 1.44
N THR A 134 -9.75 1.13 2.12
CA THR A 134 -9.91 1.15 3.57
C THR A 134 -11.28 0.64 4.04
N PHE A 135 -12.22 0.46 3.13
CA PHE A 135 -13.53 -0.14 3.40
C PHE A 135 -13.60 -1.62 2.99
N HIS A 136 -12.58 -2.10 2.28
CA HIS A 136 -12.55 -3.42 1.69
C HIS A 136 -13.79 -3.74 0.84
N ASP A 137 -14.28 -2.71 0.14
CA ASP A 137 -15.48 -2.81 -0.71
C ASP A 137 -15.14 -3.21 -2.16
N LYS A 138 -13.84 -3.29 -2.50
CA LYS A 138 -13.30 -3.68 -3.81
C LYS A 138 -13.75 -2.80 -4.97
N ARG A 139 -14.07 -1.55 -4.69
CA ARG A 139 -14.60 -0.58 -5.66
C ARG A 139 -14.04 0.81 -5.47
N ASN A 140 -13.82 1.21 -4.22
CA ASN A 140 -13.42 2.55 -3.86
C ASN A 140 -12.09 2.51 -3.10
N GLY A 141 -11.26 3.53 -3.28
CA GLY A 141 -9.97 3.58 -2.60
C GLY A 141 -9.28 4.92 -2.77
N PHE A 142 -8.11 4.99 -2.19
CA PHE A 142 -7.22 6.13 -2.31
C PHE A 142 -5.96 5.72 -3.05
N LEU A 143 -5.43 6.63 -3.83
CA LEU A 143 -4.22 6.47 -4.63
C LEU A 143 -3.17 7.46 -4.14
N PHE A 144 -1.95 6.98 -3.94
CA PHE A 144 -0.78 7.77 -3.58
C PHE A 144 0.37 7.38 -4.50
N GLU A 145 1.00 8.37 -5.12
CA GLU A 145 2.12 8.15 -6.02
C GLU A 145 3.25 9.15 -5.73
N VAL A 146 4.50 8.72 -5.87
CA VAL A 146 5.68 9.57 -5.78
C VAL A 146 6.72 9.14 -6.81
N ASN A 147 7.43 10.11 -7.37
CA ASN A 147 8.59 9.84 -8.20
C ASN A 147 9.90 10.00 -7.42
N ALA A 148 11.00 9.56 -7.99
CA ALA A 148 12.32 9.59 -7.35
C ALA A 148 12.92 11.00 -7.14
N LEU A 149 12.20 12.07 -7.54
CA LEU A 149 12.52 13.47 -7.21
C LEU A 149 11.66 14.03 -6.06
N GLY A 150 10.66 13.26 -5.57
CA GLY A 150 9.73 13.70 -4.55
C GLY A 150 8.49 14.44 -5.09
N GLY A 151 8.32 14.52 -6.41
CA GLY A 151 7.05 14.96 -6.98
C GLY A 151 5.98 13.91 -6.78
N PHE A 152 4.77 14.28 -6.35
CA PHE A 152 3.75 13.34 -5.92
C PHE A 152 2.34 13.69 -6.37
N LEU A 153 1.46 12.71 -6.26
CA LEU A 153 0.03 12.81 -6.54
C LEU A 153 -0.74 12.02 -5.49
N ASP A 154 -1.86 12.57 -5.05
CA ASP A 154 -2.90 11.84 -4.35
C ASP A 154 -4.24 11.96 -5.09
N ALA A 155 -5.06 10.92 -5.01
CA ALA A 155 -6.36 10.91 -5.66
C ALA A 155 -7.33 9.93 -4.98
N GLN A 156 -8.62 10.12 -5.22
CA GLN A 156 -9.65 9.19 -4.82
C GLN A 156 -10.17 8.41 -6.04
N VAL A 157 -10.22 7.09 -5.91
CA VAL A 157 -10.85 6.19 -6.89
C VAL A 157 -12.26 5.87 -6.43
N THR A 158 -13.25 6.06 -7.29
CA THR A 158 -14.65 5.72 -7.02
C THR A 158 -15.15 4.77 -8.09
N ASN A 159 -15.67 3.60 -7.69
CA ASN A 159 -16.16 2.55 -8.58
C ASN A 159 -15.15 2.15 -9.67
N GLU A 160 -13.86 2.11 -9.32
CA GLU A 160 -12.76 1.83 -10.28
C GLU A 160 -12.76 2.78 -11.49
N GLY A 161 -13.33 3.98 -11.31
CA GLY A 161 -13.47 4.96 -12.38
C GLY A 161 -12.15 5.57 -12.82
N PHE A 162 -12.08 5.91 -14.12
CA PHE A 162 -10.95 6.61 -14.70
C PHE A 162 -11.45 7.87 -15.44
N PRO A 163 -10.81 9.05 -15.28
CA PRO A 163 -9.69 9.32 -14.36
C PRO A 163 -10.13 9.31 -12.87
N PRO A 164 -9.19 9.09 -11.94
CA PRO A 164 -9.48 9.23 -10.52
C PRO A 164 -9.71 10.71 -10.17
N ASN A 165 -10.38 10.97 -9.05
CA ASN A 165 -10.62 12.32 -8.56
C ASN A 165 -9.34 12.91 -7.94
N GLN A 166 -8.60 13.70 -8.69
CA GLN A 166 -7.38 14.40 -8.26
C GLN A 166 -7.67 15.69 -7.46
N ASN A 167 -8.93 16.11 -7.33
CA ASN A 167 -9.29 17.22 -6.45
C ASN A 167 -9.44 16.78 -4.98
N TRP A 168 -9.37 15.47 -4.72
CA TRP A 168 -9.25 14.98 -3.36
C TRP A 168 -7.83 15.22 -2.85
N ASN A 169 -7.72 15.89 -1.72
CA ASN A 169 -6.44 16.25 -1.12
C ASN A 169 -6.36 15.63 0.28
N ALA A 170 -5.45 14.70 0.47
CA ALA A 170 -5.10 14.18 1.78
C ALA A 170 -4.03 15.03 2.46
N VAL A 171 -4.04 15.02 3.78
CA VAL A 171 -2.90 15.50 4.56
C VAL A 171 -2.00 14.30 4.87
N PHE A 172 -0.82 14.29 4.31
CA PHE A 172 0.20 13.28 4.52
C PHE A 172 1.59 13.86 4.25
N ASP A 173 2.61 13.16 4.71
CA ASP A 173 4.00 13.45 4.35
C ASP A 173 4.51 12.35 3.43
N VAL A 174 5.34 12.73 2.46
CA VAL A 174 6.11 11.79 1.65
C VAL A 174 7.51 12.33 1.45
N GLN A 175 8.50 11.47 1.66
CA GLN A 175 9.91 11.79 1.44
C GLN A 175 10.56 10.70 0.60
N VAL A 176 11.55 11.12 -0.17
CA VAL A 176 12.39 10.23 -0.97
C VAL A 176 13.84 10.44 -0.63
N GLY A 177 14.61 9.37 -0.68
CA GLY A 177 16.05 9.41 -0.46
C GLY A 177 16.79 8.65 -1.56
N ARG A 178 18.13 8.66 -1.47
CA ARG A 178 18.99 7.93 -2.42
C ARG A 178 19.98 7.07 -1.67
N PHE A 179 20.28 5.92 -2.24
CA PHE A 179 21.36 5.04 -1.80
C PHE A 179 22.11 4.50 -3.03
N GLU A 180 23.26 3.88 -2.81
CA GLU A 180 24.00 3.25 -3.90
C GLU A 180 23.18 2.10 -4.51
N GLY A 181 22.82 2.24 -5.80
CA GLY A 181 21.99 1.27 -6.52
C GLY A 181 20.48 1.43 -6.35
N GLY A 182 19.99 2.64 -5.98
CA GLY A 182 18.55 2.86 -5.93
C GLY A 182 18.10 4.12 -5.21
N TRP A 183 16.83 4.13 -4.88
CA TRP A 183 16.21 5.20 -4.11
C TRP A 183 15.22 4.64 -3.09
N THR A 184 14.92 5.44 -2.08
CA THR A 184 13.97 5.14 -1.02
C THR A 184 12.75 6.05 -1.13
N PHE A 185 11.66 5.58 -0.60
CA PHE A 185 10.43 6.35 -0.45
C PHE A 185 9.79 6.03 0.89
N GLU A 186 9.11 7.01 1.46
CA GLU A 186 8.46 6.84 2.75
C GLU A 186 7.28 7.78 2.88
N TRP A 187 6.07 7.22 3.04
CA TRP A 187 4.84 7.94 3.37
C TRP A 187 4.52 7.81 4.85
N ARG A 188 4.05 8.91 5.44
CA ARG A 188 3.35 8.94 6.71
C ARG A 188 1.96 9.50 6.49
N ILE A 189 0.93 8.69 6.71
CA ILE A 189 -0.47 9.02 6.46
C ILE A 189 -1.22 8.93 7.78
N PRO A 190 -1.64 10.07 8.37
CA PRO A 190 -2.44 10.03 9.59
C PRO A 190 -3.76 9.29 9.37
N PHE A 191 -4.15 8.42 10.29
CA PHE A 191 -5.41 7.69 10.16
C PHE A 191 -6.62 8.59 10.00
N TRP A 192 -6.61 9.78 10.59
CA TRP A 192 -7.69 10.74 10.44
C TRP A 192 -7.81 11.32 9.01
N ALA A 193 -6.79 11.24 8.19
CA ALA A 193 -6.84 11.66 6.78
C ALA A 193 -7.55 10.63 5.89
N LEU A 194 -7.71 9.41 6.38
CA LEU A 194 -8.39 8.31 5.70
C LEU A 194 -9.78 8.08 6.32
N ARG A 195 -10.73 7.63 5.50
CA ARG A 195 -12.00 7.10 5.97
C ARG A 195 -11.93 5.59 5.90
N TYR A 196 -12.35 4.90 6.96
CA TYR A 196 -12.33 3.44 7.06
C TYR A 196 -13.51 2.92 7.89
N GLN A 197 -13.74 1.60 7.87
CA GLN A 197 -14.81 0.95 8.64
C GLN A 197 -14.58 1.14 10.15
N PRO A 198 -15.66 1.33 10.94
CA PRO A 198 -15.53 1.32 12.38
C PRO A 198 -15.06 -0.05 12.87
N GLY A 199 -14.29 -0.04 13.94
CA GLY A 199 -13.73 -1.26 14.54
C GLY A 199 -12.21 -1.18 14.69
N LYS A 200 -11.68 -1.91 15.69
CA LYS A 200 -10.26 -1.88 15.97
C LYS A 200 -9.46 -2.68 14.92
N GLU A 201 -9.88 -3.92 14.69
CA GLU A 201 -9.25 -4.78 13.68
C GLU A 201 -9.74 -4.40 12.28
N GLN A 202 -8.81 -4.10 11.38
CA GLN A 202 -9.09 -3.69 10.03
C GLN A 202 -8.62 -4.76 9.04
N VAL A 203 -9.41 -4.95 7.97
CA VAL A 203 -8.95 -5.61 6.73
C VAL A 203 -9.13 -4.59 5.61
N TRP A 204 -8.03 -4.20 4.99
CA TRP A 204 -8.03 -3.26 3.88
C TRP A 204 -7.60 -3.96 2.59
N GLY A 205 -7.76 -3.32 1.46
CA GLY A 205 -7.16 -3.76 0.20
C GLY A 205 -5.90 -2.95 -0.09
N PHE A 206 -4.85 -3.57 -0.64
CA PHE A 206 -3.61 -2.88 -0.99
C PHE A 206 -2.97 -3.47 -2.23
N ASN A 207 -2.50 -2.61 -3.12
CA ASN A 207 -1.59 -2.98 -4.19
C ASN A 207 -0.59 -1.84 -4.40
N MET A 208 0.62 -2.18 -4.82
CA MET A 208 1.65 -1.19 -5.13
C MET A 208 2.21 -1.43 -6.51
N ARG A 209 2.49 -0.34 -7.20
CA ARG A 209 3.12 -0.27 -8.52
C ARG A 209 4.53 0.29 -8.42
N ARG A 210 5.45 -0.26 -9.21
CA ARG A 210 6.75 0.30 -9.54
C ARG A 210 6.81 0.59 -11.03
N VAL A 211 7.30 1.75 -11.41
CA VAL A 211 7.62 2.10 -12.79
C VAL A 211 9.13 2.30 -12.93
N VAL A 212 9.76 1.51 -13.80
CA VAL A 212 11.14 1.68 -14.26
C VAL A 212 11.07 2.30 -15.65
N ARG A 213 11.07 3.63 -15.69
CA ARG A 213 10.62 4.37 -16.87
C ARG A 213 11.50 4.15 -18.10
N TYR A 214 12.81 4.12 -17.95
CA TYR A 214 13.72 3.90 -19.08
C TYR A 214 13.61 2.50 -19.70
N LYS A 215 13.04 1.53 -18.98
CA LYS A 215 12.72 0.18 -19.47
C LYS A 215 11.30 0.05 -20.01
N ASN A 216 10.45 1.06 -19.82
CA ASN A 216 8.99 0.96 -19.98
C ASN A 216 8.41 -0.22 -19.21
N GLU A 217 8.99 -0.50 -18.04
CA GLU A 217 8.53 -1.57 -17.16
C GLU A 217 7.59 -1.02 -16.10
N GLU A 218 6.45 -1.67 -15.97
CA GLU A 218 5.51 -1.49 -14.87
C GLU A 218 5.31 -2.83 -14.17
N SER A 219 5.48 -2.86 -12.86
CA SER A 219 5.31 -4.06 -12.05
C SER A 219 4.48 -3.77 -10.79
N HIS A 220 3.81 -4.80 -10.27
CA HIS A 220 2.88 -4.72 -9.16
C HIS A 220 3.14 -5.81 -8.12
N ILE A 221 2.71 -5.57 -6.87
CA ILE A 221 2.71 -6.63 -5.83
C ILE A 221 1.80 -7.78 -6.26
N VAL A 222 0.60 -7.49 -6.73
CA VAL A 222 -0.32 -8.51 -7.25
C VAL A 222 -0.39 -8.46 -8.78
N PRO A 223 -0.48 -9.59 -9.47
CA PRO A 223 -0.60 -9.63 -10.92
C PRO A 223 -1.82 -8.84 -11.42
N ILE A 224 -1.61 -8.00 -12.42
CA ILE A 224 -2.69 -7.31 -13.13
C ILE A 224 -2.92 -8.01 -14.47
N PRO A 225 -4.14 -8.48 -14.78
CA PRO A 225 -4.42 -9.10 -16.07
C PRO A 225 -4.18 -8.12 -17.23
N ALA A 226 -3.54 -8.57 -18.29
CA ALA A 226 -3.26 -7.76 -19.50
C ALA A 226 -4.53 -7.15 -20.12
N SER A 227 -5.69 -7.81 -19.95
CA SER A 227 -6.99 -7.34 -20.43
C SER A 227 -7.47 -6.03 -19.77
N MET A 228 -6.91 -5.66 -18.60
CA MET A 228 -7.29 -4.43 -17.90
C MET A 228 -6.76 -3.16 -18.57
N GLY A 229 -5.82 -3.27 -19.51
CA GLY A 229 -5.23 -2.15 -20.25
C GLY A 229 -4.27 -1.30 -19.41
N GLN A 230 -3.43 -0.57 -20.12
CA GLN A 230 -2.46 0.37 -19.52
C GLN A 230 -3.17 1.46 -18.71
N ARG A 231 -2.53 2.00 -17.69
CA ARG A 231 -2.95 3.13 -16.84
C ARG A 231 -4.05 2.84 -15.82
N ARG A 232 -4.61 1.62 -15.76
CA ARG A 232 -5.65 1.29 -14.80
C ARG A 232 -5.18 0.41 -13.63
N GLY A 233 -3.95 -0.11 -13.66
CA GLY A 233 -3.48 -1.13 -12.71
C GLY A 233 -3.76 -0.80 -11.25
N LEU A 234 -3.34 0.37 -10.76
CA LEU A 234 -3.62 0.78 -9.37
C LEU A 234 -5.09 1.17 -9.12
N MET A 235 -5.85 1.50 -10.16
CA MET A 235 -7.26 1.87 -10.02
C MET A 235 -8.22 0.67 -10.04
N GLN A 236 -7.69 -0.53 -10.33
CA GLN A 236 -8.43 -1.78 -10.20
C GLN A 236 -8.44 -2.22 -8.73
N ILE A 237 -9.25 -1.56 -7.94
CA ILE A 237 -9.35 -1.74 -6.49
C ILE A 237 -9.76 -3.18 -6.14
N SER A 238 -10.56 -3.82 -7.00
CA SER A 238 -10.98 -5.20 -6.86
C SER A 238 -9.84 -6.24 -6.90
N LEU A 239 -8.70 -5.85 -7.48
CA LEU A 239 -7.49 -6.68 -7.53
C LEU A 239 -6.56 -6.49 -6.32
N ASN A 240 -6.84 -5.53 -5.45
CA ASN A 240 -6.02 -5.30 -4.27
C ASN A 240 -5.97 -6.54 -3.38
N ALA A 241 -4.77 -6.89 -2.93
CA ALA A 241 -4.59 -7.95 -1.93
C ALA A 241 -5.17 -7.53 -0.58
N PRO A 242 -5.80 -8.44 0.18
CA PRO A 242 -6.16 -8.18 1.56
C PRO A 242 -4.91 -7.76 2.38
N LEU A 243 -5.02 -6.65 3.09
CA LEU A 243 -4.03 -6.15 4.04
C LEU A 243 -4.60 -6.30 5.44
N VAL A 244 -3.97 -7.14 6.25
CA VAL A 244 -4.38 -7.45 7.62
C VAL A 244 -3.39 -6.89 8.65
N GLY A 245 -3.76 -6.97 9.92
CA GLY A 245 -2.90 -6.61 11.05
C GLY A 245 -2.98 -5.16 11.48
N ILE A 246 -3.68 -4.30 10.72
CA ILE A 246 -3.91 -2.93 11.12
C ILE A 246 -4.93 -2.89 12.27
N GLU A 247 -4.56 -2.19 13.33
CA GLU A 247 -5.44 -1.80 14.42
C GLU A 247 -5.58 -0.28 14.38
N ALA A 248 -6.57 0.19 13.64
CA ALA A 248 -6.81 1.62 13.53
C ALA A 248 -7.50 2.19 14.77
N PRO A 249 -7.23 3.45 15.16
CA PRO A 249 -7.94 4.08 16.24
C PRO A 249 -9.43 4.24 15.88
N PRO A 250 -10.35 4.16 16.86
CA PRO A 250 -11.75 4.47 16.60
C PRO A 250 -11.85 5.92 16.12
N HIS A 251 -12.71 6.18 15.12
CA HIS A 251 -13.02 7.55 14.73
C HIS A 251 -13.70 8.25 15.91
N GLY A 252 -12.95 9.09 16.61
CA GLY A 252 -13.52 10.00 17.57
C GLY A 252 -14.39 11.04 16.87
N PRO A 253 -15.49 11.51 17.48
CA PRO A 253 -16.19 12.69 16.98
C PRO A 253 -15.20 13.86 16.94
N ARG A 254 -15.07 14.50 15.79
CA ARG A 254 -14.42 15.79 15.63
C ARG A 254 -15.47 16.88 15.63
#